data_9a61eb4e63fddee97082e269185c71ec
#
_entry.id   9a61eb4e63fddee97082e269185c71ec
#
_cell.length_a   1.000
_cell.length_b   1.000
_cell.length_c   1.000
_cell.angle_alpha   90.00
_cell.angle_beta   90.00
_cell.angle_gamma   90.00
#
_symmetry.space_group_name_H-M   'P 1'
#
loop_
_entity.id
_entity.type
_entity.pdbx_description
1 polymer ?
#
loop_
_entity_poly.entity_id
_entity_poly.type
_entity_poly.pdbx_seq_one_letter_code
_entity_poly.pdbx_strand_id
1 'polypeptide(L)'
;PIPPDLSSLKSWLGFVLRGRLGWLTLSSFFINLGVFVPSLFGMLVYDKVVHNGVFETLWALAIGVVLYLAIELCLRTLRVRDIERVAMAVDQLIDQRLFAALLQPSARSGAQPGMAARFLTLYRDLASARDFFSSQYLLAMADVPFLVLVLLVIGLIAWPLLMVVLVWVGLYVLVGQWLKDRTLAQTRDVNTEQATKLALLTDTLSSLDTLRTSHAGSRMQQRFGATSLQLARASRKLRLSVVLQTHWQMAVSLLSYVSLLVVGAYLIYGQHITVGALIAVSMLSGRTLGTVGQVLLALGRWTELRQSMNQLAPYLQAAPERGDALPGVSANSAAPSNSAASSSAVIDTLRRPAGTVRGHIATHQLVHRYANGQTALRELNLTIQPGERVGLLGRPGSGKSTLLRILAGAIQSMQGEVRVDHAKLHSIAAHDRVTWLGFKPQEAPLLAGTLESNILLNLPDDATPQERMDALAHAVYMSALDADLASGALRLDLPVEEYGANLSGGQRQKVALARTLATRPRLLLLDEPTTGLDTETEKTIVERLAGLADVTLIVVTHSAALLAITQRLVVLEHGQALADGPTAKLLVA
;
A
#
# COMPACT_ATOMS: atom_id res chain seq x y z
N PRO A 1 8.12 -18.46 5.51
CA PRO A 1 6.69 -18.72 5.62
C PRO A 1 5.97 -17.43 5.98
N ILE A 2 5.05 -17.03 5.11
CA ILE A 2 4.25 -15.82 5.21
C ILE A 2 3.15 -16.09 6.23
N PRO A 3 2.81 -15.16 7.15
CA PRO A 3 1.72 -15.39 8.09
C PRO A 3 0.40 -15.55 7.32
N PRO A 4 -0.40 -16.57 7.64
CA PRO A 4 -1.65 -16.86 6.93
C PRO A 4 -2.73 -15.80 7.13
N ASP A 5 -2.64 -15.00 8.19
CA ASP A 5 -3.61 -13.96 8.52
C ASP A 5 -2.90 -12.62 8.75
N LEU A 6 -2.93 -11.79 7.72
CA LEU A 6 -2.36 -10.43 7.73
C LEU A 6 -3.32 -9.38 8.32
N SER A 7 -4.55 -9.77 8.66
CA SER A 7 -5.55 -8.88 9.24
C SER A 7 -5.31 -8.62 10.73
N SER A 8 -4.56 -9.49 11.41
CA SER A 8 -4.27 -9.34 12.82
C SER A 8 -2.85 -8.85 13.07
N LEU A 9 -2.74 -7.74 13.79
CA LEU A 9 -1.46 -7.18 14.22
C LEU A 9 -0.63 -8.20 15.05
N LYS A 10 -1.30 -9.15 15.74
CA LYS A 10 -0.66 -10.22 16.50
C LYS A 10 0.07 -11.22 15.61
N SER A 11 -0.48 -11.56 14.43
CA SER A 11 0.16 -12.46 13.48
C SER A 11 1.40 -11.81 12.84
N TRP A 12 1.32 -10.49 12.59
CA TRP A 12 2.47 -9.70 12.13
C TRP A 12 3.60 -9.67 13.14
N LEU A 13 3.30 -9.34 14.40
CA LEU A 13 4.29 -9.35 15.48
C LEU A 13 4.89 -10.74 15.68
N GLY A 14 4.06 -11.77 15.68
CA GLY A 14 4.54 -13.16 15.79
C GLY A 14 5.45 -13.55 14.64
N PHE A 15 5.20 -13.08 13.42
CA PHE A 15 6.04 -13.34 12.24
C PHE A 15 7.36 -12.57 12.32
N VAL A 16 7.30 -11.25 12.58
CA VAL A 16 8.46 -10.36 12.68
C VAL A 16 9.43 -10.83 13.76
N LEU A 17 8.91 -11.31 14.88
CA LEU A 17 9.70 -11.71 16.03
C LEU A 17 10.12 -13.19 15.99
N ARG A 18 9.59 -14.01 15.07
CA ARG A 18 9.88 -15.45 15.00
C ARG A 18 11.36 -15.72 14.73
N GLY A 19 11.99 -16.47 15.63
CA GLY A 19 13.39 -16.87 15.52
C GLY A 19 14.43 -15.87 16.05
N ARG A 20 14.03 -14.62 16.37
CA ARG A 20 14.92 -13.58 16.90
C ARG A 20 14.53 -13.05 18.28
N LEU A 21 13.36 -13.45 18.77
CA LEU A 21 12.86 -13.09 20.11
C LEU A 21 13.90 -13.39 21.19
N GLY A 22 14.54 -14.55 21.15
CA GLY A 22 15.54 -14.94 22.14
C GLY A 22 16.74 -13.99 22.18
N TRP A 23 17.27 -13.58 21.03
CA TRP A 23 18.37 -12.65 20.96
C TRP A 23 17.97 -11.24 21.37
N LEU A 24 16.80 -10.76 20.93
CA LEU A 24 16.28 -9.43 21.30
C LEU A 24 16.01 -9.35 22.79
N THR A 25 15.40 -10.36 23.39
CA THR A 25 15.15 -10.40 24.85
C THR A 25 16.46 -10.50 25.63
N LEU A 26 17.41 -11.31 25.17
CA LEU A 26 18.72 -11.46 25.81
C LEU A 26 19.53 -10.14 25.75
N SER A 27 19.60 -9.51 24.58
CA SER A 27 20.28 -8.22 24.43
C SER A 27 19.59 -7.11 25.24
N SER A 28 18.25 -7.05 25.28
CA SER A 28 17.50 -6.14 26.15
C SER A 28 17.79 -6.40 27.61
N PHE A 29 17.92 -7.67 28.04
CA PHE A 29 18.27 -8.03 29.41
C PHE A 29 19.63 -7.44 29.81
N PHE A 30 20.68 -7.69 29.03
CA PHE A 30 22.02 -7.18 29.32
C PHE A 30 22.09 -5.64 29.28
N ILE A 31 21.45 -5.00 28.30
CA ILE A 31 21.41 -3.54 28.19
C ILE A 31 20.68 -2.91 29.40
N ASN A 32 19.56 -3.52 29.83
CA ASN A 32 18.80 -2.99 30.97
C ASN A 32 19.44 -3.34 32.33
N LEU A 33 20.14 -4.47 32.44
CA LEU A 33 20.96 -4.79 33.61
C LEU A 33 22.07 -3.75 33.79
N GLY A 34 22.64 -3.26 32.73
CA GLY A 34 23.66 -2.24 32.75
C GLY A 34 23.21 -0.87 33.21
N VAL A 35 21.91 -0.62 33.28
CA VAL A 35 21.39 0.61 33.90
C VAL A 35 21.86 0.77 35.37
N PHE A 36 22.08 -0.37 36.03
CA PHE A 36 22.56 -0.36 37.43
C PHE A 36 24.04 -0.04 37.59
N VAL A 37 24.86 -0.26 36.55
CA VAL A 37 26.33 -0.12 36.63
C VAL A 37 26.76 1.31 37.00
N PRO A 38 26.31 2.38 36.29
CA PRO A 38 26.66 3.75 36.69
C PRO A 38 26.10 4.15 38.05
N SER A 39 24.91 3.64 38.39
CA SER A 39 24.25 3.97 39.68
C SER A 39 24.97 3.33 40.86
N LEU A 40 25.37 2.06 40.73
CA LEU A 40 26.17 1.36 41.74
C LEU A 40 27.60 1.95 41.86
N PHE A 41 28.19 2.34 40.72
CA PHE A 41 29.46 3.03 40.70
C PHE A 41 29.38 4.32 41.53
N GLY A 42 28.38 5.17 41.27
CA GLY A 42 28.18 6.40 42.04
C GLY A 42 28.02 6.12 43.56
N MET A 43 27.20 5.13 43.90
CA MET A 43 27.00 4.70 45.29
C MET A 43 28.31 4.30 45.95
N LEU A 44 29.07 3.39 45.31
CA LEU A 44 30.35 2.89 45.90
C LEU A 44 31.41 3.98 46.01
N VAL A 45 31.49 4.89 45.05
CA VAL A 45 32.45 6.00 45.08
C VAL A 45 32.17 6.90 46.30
N TYR A 46 30.91 7.31 46.49
CA TYR A 46 30.60 8.20 47.62
C TYR A 46 30.67 7.51 49.00
N ASP A 47 30.19 6.26 49.09
CA ASP A 47 30.14 5.56 50.39
C ASP A 47 31.47 4.94 50.80
N LYS A 48 32.33 4.51 49.87
CA LYS A 48 33.59 3.83 50.19
C LYS A 48 34.82 4.64 49.82
N VAL A 49 34.88 5.20 48.59
CA VAL A 49 36.10 5.86 48.13
C VAL A 49 36.28 7.22 48.81
N VAL A 50 35.22 8.06 48.75
CA VAL A 50 35.29 9.42 49.33
C VAL A 50 35.42 9.37 50.87
N HIS A 51 34.69 8.45 51.52
CA HIS A 51 34.69 8.33 52.97
C HIS A 51 36.01 7.74 53.53
N ASN A 52 36.59 6.73 52.82
CA ASN A 52 37.77 6.01 53.30
C ASN A 52 39.09 6.42 52.61
N GLY A 53 39.06 7.31 51.61
CA GLY A 53 40.25 7.78 50.89
C GLY A 53 40.95 6.75 50.00
N VAL A 54 40.26 5.64 49.60
CA VAL A 54 40.85 4.50 48.83
C VAL A 54 40.78 4.76 47.33
N PHE A 55 41.73 5.51 46.78
CA PHE A 55 41.73 5.87 45.35
C PHE A 55 42.10 4.73 44.38
N GLU A 56 42.74 3.68 44.85
CA GLU A 56 43.05 2.50 44.03
C GLU A 56 41.78 1.79 43.57
N THR A 57 40.77 1.67 44.42
CA THR A 57 39.46 1.11 44.10
C THR A 57 38.67 1.98 43.14
N LEU A 58 38.87 3.31 43.17
CA LEU A 58 38.23 4.23 42.22
C LEU A 58 38.62 3.92 40.78
N TRP A 59 39.92 3.75 40.51
CA TRP A 59 40.40 3.48 39.17
C TRP A 59 39.93 2.11 38.67
N ALA A 60 39.94 1.09 39.52
CA ALA A 60 39.42 -0.25 39.16
C ALA A 60 37.92 -0.19 38.78
N LEU A 61 37.11 0.50 39.57
CA LEU A 61 35.69 0.70 39.30
C LEU A 61 35.46 1.53 38.03
N ALA A 62 36.22 2.60 37.82
CA ALA A 62 36.10 3.45 36.64
C ALA A 62 36.43 2.69 35.36
N ILE A 63 37.50 1.90 35.33
CA ILE A 63 37.86 1.06 34.20
C ILE A 63 36.73 0.03 33.92
N GLY A 64 36.18 -0.58 34.98
CA GLY A 64 35.06 -1.51 34.84
C GLY A 64 33.82 -0.87 34.20
N VAL A 65 33.47 0.38 34.60
CA VAL A 65 32.34 1.13 33.98
C VAL A 65 32.61 1.47 32.53
N VAL A 66 33.83 1.93 32.19
CA VAL A 66 34.21 2.25 30.81
C VAL A 66 34.14 1.01 29.92
N LEU A 67 34.67 -0.11 30.40
CA LEU A 67 34.59 -1.39 29.66
C LEU A 67 33.14 -1.82 29.46
N TYR A 68 32.32 -1.74 30.50
CA TYR A 68 30.89 -2.03 30.41
C TYR A 68 30.18 -1.13 29.39
N LEU A 69 30.44 0.19 29.42
CA LEU A 69 29.84 1.15 28.47
C LEU A 69 30.23 0.82 27.02
N ALA A 70 31.47 0.36 26.77
CA ALA A 70 31.90 -0.08 25.45
C ALA A 70 31.12 -1.33 24.99
N ILE A 71 30.91 -2.30 25.89
CA ILE A 71 30.09 -3.50 25.61
C ILE A 71 28.64 -3.12 25.37
N GLU A 72 28.08 -2.23 26.21
CA GLU A 72 26.69 -1.74 26.05
C GLU A 72 26.49 -1.06 24.70
N LEU A 73 27.42 -0.21 24.26
CA LEU A 73 27.38 0.47 22.96
C LEU A 73 27.39 -0.55 21.81
N CYS A 74 28.23 -1.58 21.90
CA CYS A 74 28.28 -2.66 20.93
C CYS A 74 26.95 -3.44 20.86
N LEU A 75 26.40 -3.83 22.01
CA LEU A 75 25.10 -4.53 22.08
C LEU A 75 23.95 -3.69 21.54
N ARG A 76 23.90 -2.39 21.87
CA ARG A 76 22.90 -1.46 21.34
C ARG A 76 22.98 -1.36 19.82
N THR A 77 24.18 -1.24 19.26
CA THR A 77 24.40 -1.14 17.81
C THR A 77 24.00 -2.42 17.09
N LEU A 78 24.35 -3.58 17.63
CA LEU A 78 23.97 -4.87 17.08
C LEU A 78 22.45 -5.07 17.11
N ARG A 79 21.80 -4.71 18.24
CA ARG A 79 20.35 -4.78 18.41
C ARG A 79 19.61 -3.92 17.38
N VAL A 80 20.07 -2.68 17.16
CA VAL A 80 19.48 -1.77 16.14
C VAL A 80 19.63 -2.36 14.73
N ARG A 81 20.83 -2.87 14.38
CA ARG A 81 21.05 -3.49 13.06
C ARG A 81 20.12 -4.68 12.79
N ASP A 82 19.85 -5.49 13.80
CA ASP A 82 18.95 -6.64 13.64
C ASP A 82 17.49 -6.22 13.47
N ILE A 83 17.06 -5.17 14.17
CA ILE A 83 15.71 -4.61 14.01
C ILE A 83 15.53 -3.99 12.63
N GLU A 84 16.52 -3.24 12.14
CA GLU A 84 16.48 -2.65 10.80
C GLU A 84 16.39 -3.72 9.68
N ARG A 85 17.06 -4.85 9.83
CA ARG A 85 16.92 -5.97 8.87
C ARG A 85 15.51 -6.54 8.86
N VAL A 86 14.89 -6.64 10.03
CA VAL A 86 13.50 -7.10 10.15
C VAL A 86 12.55 -6.07 9.56
N ALA A 87 12.75 -4.80 9.84
CA ALA A 87 11.96 -3.70 9.30
C ALA A 87 11.99 -3.69 7.77
N MET A 88 13.18 -3.81 7.15
CA MET A 88 13.31 -3.91 5.69
C MET A 88 12.53 -5.10 5.09
N ALA A 89 12.54 -6.26 5.74
CA ALA A 89 11.81 -7.42 5.26
C ALA A 89 10.27 -7.22 5.36
N VAL A 90 9.81 -6.54 6.40
CA VAL A 90 8.41 -6.15 6.57
C VAL A 90 7.99 -5.15 5.51
N ASP A 91 8.81 -4.15 5.25
CA ASP A 91 8.59 -3.14 4.22
C ASP A 91 8.37 -3.75 2.84
N GLN A 92 9.31 -4.58 2.40
CA GLN A 92 9.20 -5.26 1.10
C GLN A 92 7.93 -6.09 0.99
N LEU A 93 7.57 -6.81 2.06
CA LEU A 93 6.38 -7.64 2.07
C LEU A 93 5.09 -6.80 1.98
N ILE A 94 5.03 -5.69 2.70
CA ILE A 94 3.88 -4.78 2.69
C ILE A 94 3.75 -4.12 1.32
N ASP A 95 4.85 -3.57 0.77
CA ASP A 95 4.86 -2.90 -0.52
C ASP A 95 4.39 -3.85 -1.63
N GLN A 96 4.93 -5.07 -1.69
CA GLN A 96 4.54 -6.09 -2.66
C GLN A 96 3.05 -6.46 -2.54
N ARG A 97 2.55 -6.66 -1.32
CA ARG A 97 1.14 -7.01 -1.09
C ARG A 97 0.19 -5.88 -1.43
N LEU A 98 0.54 -4.65 -1.08
CA LEU A 98 -0.29 -3.49 -1.38
C LEU A 98 -0.36 -3.26 -2.89
N PHE A 99 0.77 -3.39 -3.58
CA PHE A 99 0.83 -3.28 -5.03
C PHE A 99 0.04 -4.40 -5.72
N ALA A 100 0.18 -5.64 -5.26
CA ALA A 100 -0.62 -6.77 -5.75
C ALA A 100 -2.13 -6.55 -5.53
N ALA A 101 -2.52 -6.04 -4.34
CA ALA A 101 -3.92 -5.74 -4.05
C ALA A 101 -4.50 -4.63 -4.95
N LEU A 102 -3.66 -3.68 -5.39
CA LEU A 102 -4.06 -2.62 -6.32
C LEU A 102 -4.39 -3.18 -7.71
N LEU A 103 -3.66 -4.21 -8.13
CA LEU A 103 -3.84 -4.84 -9.44
C LEU A 103 -5.05 -5.79 -9.49
N GLN A 104 -5.63 -6.17 -8.33
CA GLN A 104 -6.76 -7.10 -8.32
C GLN A 104 -8.08 -6.43 -8.72
N PRO A 105 -8.87 -7.07 -9.61
CA PRO A 105 -10.19 -6.61 -9.95
C PRO A 105 -11.12 -6.77 -8.74
N SER A 106 -11.68 -5.70 -8.22
CA SER A 106 -12.69 -5.74 -7.17
C SER A 106 -14.01 -5.14 -7.65
N ALA A 107 -15.13 -5.61 -7.10
CA ALA A 107 -16.46 -5.05 -7.39
C ALA A 107 -16.55 -3.55 -7.07
N ARG A 108 -15.66 -3.04 -6.19
CA ARG A 108 -15.58 -1.63 -5.77
C ARG A 108 -14.57 -0.81 -6.57
N SER A 109 -13.74 -1.47 -7.39
CA SER A 109 -12.61 -0.86 -8.13
C SER A 109 -12.97 -0.33 -9.52
N GLY A 110 -14.24 -0.07 -9.81
CA GLY A 110 -14.54 0.79 -10.94
C GLY A 110 -13.78 2.11 -10.78
N ALA A 111 -13.18 2.64 -11.85
CA ALA A 111 -12.40 3.88 -11.83
C ALA A 111 -13.17 4.99 -11.09
N GLN A 112 -12.94 5.10 -9.79
CA GLN A 112 -13.54 6.13 -8.96
C GLN A 112 -12.67 7.38 -9.06
N PRO A 113 -13.25 8.54 -9.32
CA PRO A 113 -12.53 9.80 -9.20
C PRO A 113 -11.84 9.85 -7.82
N GLY A 114 -10.54 10.15 -7.81
CA GLY A 114 -9.76 10.23 -6.57
C GLY A 114 -9.20 8.91 -6.02
N MET A 115 -9.33 7.77 -6.71
CA MET A 115 -8.73 6.50 -6.28
C MET A 115 -7.21 6.62 -6.14
N ALA A 116 -6.54 7.26 -7.09
CA ALA A 116 -5.08 7.49 -7.03
C ALA A 116 -4.69 8.31 -5.80
N ALA A 117 -5.41 9.40 -5.51
CA ALA A 117 -5.15 10.22 -4.33
C ALA A 117 -5.41 9.46 -3.03
N ARG A 118 -6.47 8.66 -2.99
CA ARG A 118 -6.80 7.80 -1.85
C ARG A 118 -5.74 6.72 -1.63
N PHE A 119 -5.27 6.09 -2.72
CA PHE A 119 -4.22 5.09 -2.64
C PHE A 119 -2.89 5.70 -2.19
N LEU A 120 -2.49 6.86 -2.72
CA LEU A 120 -1.31 7.59 -2.27
C LEU A 120 -1.40 7.97 -0.79
N THR A 121 -2.60 8.32 -0.30
CA THR A 121 -2.81 8.58 1.12
C THR A 121 -2.62 7.32 1.95
N LEU A 122 -3.20 6.19 1.53
CA LEU A 122 -3.02 4.89 2.18
C LEU A 122 -1.55 4.44 2.17
N TYR A 123 -0.87 4.61 1.04
CA TYR A 123 0.55 4.29 0.91
C TYR A 123 1.42 5.12 1.86
N ARG A 124 1.11 6.41 2.00
CA ARG A 124 1.79 7.29 2.96
C ARG A 124 1.47 6.92 4.42
N ASP A 125 0.25 6.54 4.73
CA ASP A 125 -0.13 6.09 6.08
C ASP A 125 0.60 4.79 6.45
N LEU A 126 0.98 4.00 5.45
CA LEU A 126 1.83 2.82 5.60
C LEU A 126 3.26 3.19 6.02
N ALA A 127 3.78 4.35 5.58
CA ALA A 127 5.09 4.83 6.01
C ALA A 127 5.12 5.05 7.54
N SER A 128 4.01 5.48 8.15
CA SER A 128 3.91 5.60 9.61
C SER A 128 3.93 4.24 10.32
N ALA A 129 3.39 3.19 9.69
CA ALA A 129 3.49 1.82 10.19
C ALA A 129 4.93 1.29 10.10
N ARG A 130 5.60 1.57 9.00
CA ARG A 130 7.03 1.28 8.79
C ARG A 130 7.88 1.89 9.88
N ASP A 131 7.70 3.18 10.18
CA ASP A 131 8.42 3.90 11.22
C ASP A 131 8.25 3.28 12.60
N PHE A 132 7.11 2.66 12.89
CA PHE A 132 6.89 1.95 14.14
C PHE A 132 7.76 0.70 14.25
N PHE A 133 7.86 -0.09 13.18
CA PHE A 133 8.64 -1.33 13.19
C PHE A 133 10.16 -1.10 13.13
N SER A 134 10.61 -0.02 12.47
CA SER A 134 12.03 0.35 12.36
C SER A 134 12.54 1.18 13.55
N SER A 135 11.66 1.66 14.40
CA SER A 135 11.99 2.65 15.41
C SER A 135 12.25 2.07 16.80
N GLN A 136 12.84 2.92 17.65
CA GLN A 136 13.02 2.69 19.07
C GLN A 136 11.72 2.40 19.86
N TYR A 137 10.51 2.56 19.26
CA TYR A 137 9.24 2.31 19.93
C TYR A 137 9.00 0.83 20.23
N LEU A 138 9.38 -0.06 19.29
CA LEU A 138 9.33 -1.50 19.51
C LEU A 138 10.27 -1.91 20.67
N LEU A 139 11.46 -1.28 20.72
CA LEU A 139 12.43 -1.49 21.80
C LEU A 139 11.91 -0.99 23.14
N ALA A 140 11.29 0.20 23.18
CA ALA A 140 10.71 0.74 24.39
C ALA A 140 9.64 -0.18 24.99
N MET A 141 8.84 -0.84 24.14
CA MET A 141 7.86 -1.84 24.62
C MET A 141 8.54 -3.10 25.18
N ALA A 142 9.65 -3.53 24.60
CA ALA A 142 10.43 -4.66 25.11
C ALA A 142 11.12 -4.34 26.46
N ASP A 143 11.39 -3.07 26.72
CA ASP A 143 12.05 -2.62 27.94
C ASP A 143 11.07 -2.41 29.14
N VAL A 144 9.74 -2.49 28.92
CA VAL A 144 8.71 -2.33 29.99
C VAL A 144 8.92 -3.27 31.19
N PRO A 145 9.21 -4.57 31.04
CA PRO A 145 9.43 -5.45 32.19
C PRO A 145 10.59 -5.01 33.08
N PHE A 146 11.61 -4.40 32.50
CA PHE A 146 12.79 -3.93 33.21
C PHE A 146 12.54 -2.66 34.03
N LEU A 147 11.50 -1.88 33.68
CA LEU A 147 11.04 -0.75 34.49
C LEU A 147 10.62 -1.23 35.89
N VAL A 148 9.91 -2.35 35.96
CA VAL A 148 9.51 -2.96 37.25
C VAL A 148 10.73 -3.39 38.06
N LEU A 149 11.74 -3.97 37.39
CA LEU A 149 12.99 -4.35 38.03
C LEU A 149 13.73 -3.15 38.60
N VAL A 150 13.81 -2.03 37.85
CA VAL A 150 14.45 -0.78 38.36
C VAL A 150 13.71 -0.23 39.57
N LEU A 151 12.37 -0.19 39.54
CA LEU A 151 11.56 0.23 40.69
C LEU A 151 11.77 -0.66 41.92
N LEU A 152 11.87 -1.98 41.72
CA LEU A 152 12.16 -2.93 42.78
C LEU A 152 13.54 -2.65 43.43
N VAL A 153 14.57 -2.42 42.62
CA VAL A 153 15.92 -2.11 43.10
C VAL A 153 15.93 -0.77 43.88
N ILE A 154 15.20 0.26 43.41
CA ILE A 154 15.04 1.52 44.17
C ILE A 154 14.40 1.24 45.53
N GLY A 155 13.37 0.38 45.58
CA GLY A 155 12.68 0.00 46.82
C GLY A 155 13.60 -0.76 47.79
N LEU A 156 14.50 -1.61 47.29
CA LEU A 156 15.47 -2.34 48.10
C LEU A 156 16.56 -1.41 48.66
N ILE A 157 16.97 -0.37 47.92
CA ILE A 157 17.97 0.62 48.38
C ILE A 157 17.33 1.57 49.40
N ALA A 158 16.16 2.14 49.10
CA ALA A 158 15.49 3.12 49.95
C ALA A 158 13.99 3.16 49.65
N TRP A 159 13.19 2.38 50.39
CA TRP A 159 11.73 2.31 50.17
C TRP A 159 11.00 3.67 50.32
N PRO A 160 11.40 4.63 51.18
CA PRO A 160 10.73 5.92 51.24
C PRO A 160 10.95 6.75 49.96
N LEU A 161 12.14 6.65 49.34
CA LEU A 161 12.44 7.34 48.09
C LEU A 161 11.69 6.73 46.91
N LEU A 162 11.38 5.40 46.95
CA LEU A 162 10.52 4.76 45.96
C LEU A 162 9.13 5.42 45.92
N MET A 163 8.57 5.80 47.09
CA MET A 163 7.27 6.47 47.11
C MET A 163 7.30 7.82 46.41
N VAL A 164 8.39 8.59 46.58
CA VAL A 164 8.58 9.84 45.84
C VAL A 164 8.62 9.61 44.32
N VAL A 165 9.39 8.59 43.87
CA VAL A 165 9.48 8.25 42.45
C VAL A 165 8.12 7.82 41.91
N LEU A 166 7.37 6.99 42.63
CA LEU A 166 6.04 6.51 42.18
C LEU A 166 5.02 7.65 42.05
N VAL A 167 5.04 8.63 42.96
CA VAL A 167 4.18 9.83 42.87
C VAL A 167 4.48 10.60 41.58
N TRP A 168 5.74 10.85 41.27
CA TRP A 168 6.14 11.59 40.07
C TRP A 168 5.88 10.78 38.79
N VAL A 169 6.10 9.46 38.79
CA VAL A 169 5.75 8.57 37.67
C VAL A 169 4.23 8.57 37.45
N GLY A 170 3.45 8.47 38.54
CA GLY A 170 1.99 8.52 38.46
C GLY A 170 1.48 9.85 37.88
N LEU A 171 2.01 10.98 38.37
CA LEU A 171 1.67 12.31 37.85
C LEU A 171 2.08 12.47 36.37
N TYR A 172 3.27 11.97 36.02
CA TYR A 172 3.77 12.01 34.64
C TYR A 172 2.87 11.21 33.69
N VAL A 173 2.45 10.00 34.09
CA VAL A 173 1.57 9.15 33.28
C VAL A 173 0.19 9.79 33.15
N LEU A 174 -0.39 10.33 34.22
CA LEU A 174 -1.72 10.93 34.21
C LEU A 174 -1.80 12.12 33.26
N VAL A 175 -0.89 13.09 33.40
CA VAL A 175 -0.84 14.25 32.51
C VAL A 175 -0.39 13.85 31.10
N GLY A 176 0.55 12.90 31.00
CA GLY A 176 1.04 12.37 29.73
C GLY A 176 -0.04 11.70 28.89
N GLN A 177 -0.97 10.97 29.51
CA GLN A 177 -2.12 10.39 28.80
C GLN A 177 -3.05 11.48 28.24
N TRP A 178 -3.37 12.50 29.01
CA TRP A 178 -4.19 13.63 28.54
C TRP A 178 -3.52 14.37 27.37
N LEU A 179 -2.21 14.65 27.46
CA LEU A 179 -1.44 15.27 26.39
C LEU A 179 -1.37 14.38 25.14
N LYS A 180 -1.20 13.07 25.32
CA LYS A 180 -1.19 12.09 24.22
C LYS A 180 -2.51 12.11 23.44
N ASP A 181 -3.66 12.04 24.12
CA ASP A 181 -4.96 12.00 23.44
C ASP A 181 -5.20 13.31 22.65
N ARG A 182 -4.79 14.44 23.20
CA ARG A 182 -4.83 15.73 22.51
C ARG A 182 -3.91 15.74 21.28
N THR A 183 -2.70 15.22 21.40
CA THR A 183 -1.74 15.13 20.28
C THR A 183 -2.26 14.22 19.18
N LEU A 184 -2.85 13.07 19.52
CA LEU A 184 -3.46 12.14 18.55
C LEU A 184 -4.61 12.80 17.77
N ALA A 185 -5.48 13.56 18.43
CA ALA A 185 -6.55 14.29 17.75
C ALA A 185 -5.98 15.31 16.75
N GLN A 186 -4.96 16.09 17.17
CA GLN A 186 -4.32 17.08 16.30
C GLN A 186 -3.54 16.45 15.14
N THR A 187 -2.96 15.25 15.32
CA THR A 187 -2.30 14.50 14.24
C THR A 187 -3.32 14.12 13.17
N ARG A 188 -4.53 13.69 13.57
CA ARG A 188 -5.61 13.40 12.62
C ARG A 188 -6.02 14.64 11.83
N ASP A 189 -6.17 15.79 12.50
CA ASP A 189 -6.49 17.06 11.82
C ASP A 189 -5.42 17.42 10.78
N VAL A 190 -4.13 17.31 11.13
CA VAL A 190 -3.02 17.55 10.20
C VAL A 190 -3.06 16.60 9.01
N ASN A 191 -3.29 15.31 9.24
CA ASN A 191 -3.36 14.32 8.17
C ASN A 191 -4.54 14.60 7.22
N THR A 192 -5.69 15.00 7.74
CA THR A 192 -6.87 15.37 6.94
C THR A 192 -6.61 16.59 6.07
N GLU A 193 -6.06 17.67 6.65
CA GLU A 193 -5.72 18.88 5.91
C GLU A 193 -4.62 18.64 4.87
N GLN A 194 -3.65 17.79 5.18
CA GLN A 194 -2.61 17.41 4.25
C GLN A 194 -3.15 16.59 3.07
N ALA A 195 -4.09 15.66 3.31
CA ALA A 195 -4.78 14.91 2.27
C ALA A 195 -5.59 15.84 1.35
N THR A 196 -6.29 16.81 1.93
CA THR A 196 -7.06 17.82 1.18
C THR A 196 -6.14 18.67 0.30
N LYS A 197 -4.99 19.09 0.83
CA LYS A 197 -3.99 19.86 0.06
C LYS A 197 -3.41 19.03 -1.09
N LEU A 198 -3.10 17.75 -0.86
CA LEU A 198 -2.57 16.85 -1.88
C LEU A 198 -3.59 16.60 -2.98
N ALA A 199 -4.86 16.36 -2.62
CA ALA A 199 -5.94 16.21 -3.60
C ALA A 199 -6.08 17.46 -4.49
N LEU A 200 -6.05 18.65 -3.87
CA LEU A 200 -6.10 19.92 -4.63
C LEU A 200 -4.91 20.07 -5.57
N LEU A 201 -3.71 19.67 -5.17
CA LEU A 201 -2.53 19.68 -6.04
C LEU A 201 -2.69 18.71 -7.22
N THR A 202 -3.15 17.49 -6.96
CA THR A 202 -3.37 16.50 -8.01
C THR A 202 -4.40 16.97 -9.02
N ASP A 203 -5.53 17.55 -8.55
CA ASP A 203 -6.57 18.12 -9.41
C ASP A 203 -6.03 19.31 -10.24
N THR A 204 -5.19 20.14 -9.62
CA THR A 204 -4.56 21.28 -10.30
C THR A 204 -3.61 20.83 -11.41
N LEU A 205 -2.78 19.82 -11.13
CA LEU A 205 -1.83 19.28 -12.10
C LEU A 205 -2.53 18.59 -13.27
N SER A 206 -3.59 17.84 -13.01
CA SER A 206 -4.35 17.15 -14.06
C SER A 206 -5.15 18.10 -14.96
N SER A 207 -5.43 19.33 -14.49
CA SER A 207 -6.20 20.35 -15.24
C SER A 207 -5.39 21.60 -15.57
N LEU A 208 -4.06 21.50 -15.59
CA LEU A 208 -3.15 22.65 -15.71
C LEU A 208 -3.41 23.52 -16.96
N ASP A 209 -3.62 22.89 -18.11
CA ASP A 209 -3.88 23.61 -19.37
C ASP A 209 -5.20 24.36 -19.32
N THR A 210 -6.25 23.76 -18.76
CA THR A 210 -7.55 24.40 -18.54
C THR A 210 -7.41 25.60 -17.60
N LEU A 211 -6.63 25.47 -16.53
CA LEU A 211 -6.41 26.55 -15.58
C LEU A 211 -5.60 27.70 -16.17
N ARG A 212 -4.60 27.40 -17.01
CA ARG A 212 -3.78 28.42 -17.71
C ARG A 212 -4.56 29.20 -18.76
N THR A 213 -5.54 28.56 -19.40
CA THR A 213 -6.37 29.17 -20.45
C THR A 213 -7.67 29.77 -19.94
N SER A 214 -7.91 29.73 -18.62
CA SER A 214 -9.13 30.23 -17.98
C SER A 214 -8.82 31.23 -16.86
N HIS A 215 -9.82 32.02 -16.47
CA HIS A 215 -9.72 32.89 -15.29
C HIS A 215 -9.75 32.14 -13.95
N ALA A 216 -9.71 30.80 -13.96
CA ALA A 216 -9.80 30.00 -12.74
C ALA A 216 -8.48 29.95 -11.95
N GLY A 217 -7.34 30.29 -12.56
CA GLY A 217 -6.02 30.23 -11.94
C GLY A 217 -5.92 31.03 -10.63
N SER A 218 -6.40 32.28 -10.62
CA SER A 218 -6.39 33.12 -9.40
C SER A 218 -7.27 32.55 -8.28
N ARG A 219 -8.43 32.00 -8.60
CA ARG A 219 -9.31 31.33 -7.63
C ARG A 219 -8.67 30.08 -7.05
N MET A 220 -8.00 29.28 -7.91
CA MET A 220 -7.28 28.08 -7.48
C MET A 220 -6.09 28.44 -6.57
N GLN A 221 -5.35 29.51 -6.90
CA GLN A 221 -4.27 30.01 -6.05
C GLN A 221 -4.79 30.48 -4.68
N GLN A 222 -5.91 31.19 -4.63
CA GLN A 222 -6.55 31.58 -3.36
C GLN A 222 -6.99 30.36 -2.54
N ARG A 223 -7.61 29.37 -3.19
CA ARG A 223 -8.04 28.12 -2.54
C ARG A 223 -6.86 27.35 -1.99
N PHE A 224 -5.78 27.23 -2.77
CA PHE A 224 -4.55 26.60 -2.33
C PHE A 224 -3.90 27.35 -1.14
N GLY A 225 -3.88 28.68 -1.19
CA GLY A 225 -3.41 29.53 -0.09
C GLY A 225 -4.23 29.32 1.19
N ALA A 226 -5.56 29.25 1.09
CA ALA A 226 -6.45 29.00 2.22
C ALA A 226 -6.20 27.61 2.84
N THR A 227 -6.15 26.56 2.00
CA THR A 227 -5.86 25.18 2.46
C THR A 227 -4.46 25.08 3.08
N SER A 228 -3.47 25.74 2.48
CA SER A 228 -2.11 25.79 3.04
C SER A 228 -2.05 26.47 4.41
N LEU A 229 -2.83 27.53 4.60
CA LEU A 229 -2.95 28.22 5.88
C LEU A 229 -3.65 27.34 6.95
N GLN A 230 -4.70 26.61 6.56
CA GLN A 230 -5.39 25.65 7.44
C GLN A 230 -4.42 24.57 7.92
N LEU A 231 -3.67 23.95 6.99
CA LEU A 231 -2.62 22.97 7.31
C LEU A 231 -1.54 23.56 8.22
N ALA A 232 -1.08 24.78 7.95
CA ALA A 232 -0.08 25.44 8.78
C ALA A 232 -0.59 25.69 10.20
N ARG A 233 -1.87 26.09 10.37
CA ARG A 233 -2.52 26.26 11.69
C ARG A 233 -2.65 24.93 12.43
N ALA A 234 -3.09 23.87 11.78
CA ALA A 234 -3.19 22.52 12.36
C ALA A 234 -1.80 22.03 12.78
N SER A 235 -0.79 22.15 11.92
CA SER A 235 0.59 21.75 12.18
C SER A 235 1.21 22.55 13.34
N ARG A 236 0.89 23.85 13.47
CA ARG A 236 1.32 24.67 14.60
C ARG A 236 0.74 24.16 15.91
N LYS A 237 -0.56 23.83 15.96
CA LYS A 237 -1.21 23.28 17.16
C LYS A 237 -0.54 21.96 17.57
N LEU A 238 -0.29 21.07 16.62
CA LEU A 238 0.39 19.79 16.87
C LEU A 238 1.81 20.02 17.43
N ARG A 239 2.62 20.86 16.78
CA ARG A 239 3.98 21.17 17.25
C ARG A 239 3.99 21.74 18.68
N LEU A 240 3.07 22.66 18.99
CA LEU A 240 2.95 23.22 20.35
C LEU A 240 2.62 22.13 21.38
N SER A 241 1.75 21.16 21.05
CA SER A 241 1.42 20.06 21.96
C SER A 241 2.61 19.12 22.17
N VAL A 242 3.37 18.81 21.11
CA VAL A 242 4.58 17.98 21.20
C VAL A 242 5.65 18.69 22.06
N VAL A 243 5.88 19.99 21.84
CA VAL A 243 6.83 20.78 22.63
C VAL A 243 6.39 20.83 24.09
N LEU A 244 5.10 21.04 24.37
CA LEU A 244 4.56 21.03 25.72
C LEU A 244 4.79 19.69 26.42
N GLN A 245 4.62 18.58 25.69
CA GLN A 245 4.88 17.24 26.24
C GLN A 245 6.36 17.06 26.60
N THR A 246 7.29 17.54 25.78
CA THR A 246 8.73 17.50 26.06
C THR A 246 9.09 18.36 27.27
N HIS A 247 8.55 19.58 27.34
CA HIS A 247 8.79 20.46 28.51
C HIS A 247 8.17 19.89 29.79
N TRP A 248 7.00 19.26 29.69
CA TRP A 248 6.39 18.57 30.83
C TRP A 248 7.28 17.44 31.35
N GLN A 249 7.84 16.63 30.45
CA GLN A 249 8.79 15.57 30.82
C GLN A 249 10.03 16.14 31.56
N MET A 250 10.62 17.21 31.02
CA MET A 250 11.77 17.88 31.66
C MET A 250 11.43 18.44 33.03
N ALA A 251 10.27 19.10 33.14
CA ALA A 251 9.82 19.68 34.43
C ALA A 251 9.60 18.59 35.49
N VAL A 252 8.91 17.50 35.13
CA VAL A 252 8.69 16.37 36.05
C VAL A 252 10.02 15.73 36.48
N SER A 253 10.96 15.54 35.55
CA SER A 253 12.28 14.98 35.86
C SER A 253 13.05 15.86 36.84
N LEU A 254 13.03 17.18 36.63
CA LEU A 254 13.71 18.13 37.54
C LEU A 254 13.03 18.19 38.91
N LEU A 255 11.69 18.28 38.95
CA LEU A 255 10.95 18.31 40.22
C LEU A 255 11.08 17.00 41.00
N SER A 256 11.09 15.85 40.30
CA SER A 256 11.38 14.55 40.91
C SER A 256 12.78 14.55 41.56
N TYR A 257 13.78 15.03 40.82
CA TYR A 257 15.16 15.13 41.34
C TYR A 257 15.25 16.02 42.58
N VAL A 258 14.66 17.22 42.54
CA VAL A 258 14.64 18.14 43.71
C VAL A 258 13.91 17.49 44.88
N SER A 259 12.76 16.86 44.66
CA SER A 259 12.02 16.18 45.72
C SER A 259 12.81 15.03 46.34
N LEU A 260 13.54 14.26 45.52
CA LEU A 260 14.42 13.19 46.01
C LEU A 260 15.56 13.76 46.89
N LEU A 261 16.15 14.89 46.48
CA LEU A 261 17.20 15.54 47.28
C LEU A 261 16.67 16.04 48.63
N VAL A 262 15.50 16.69 48.64
CA VAL A 262 14.87 17.19 49.87
C VAL A 262 14.56 16.04 50.83
N VAL A 263 13.80 15.03 50.36
CA VAL A 263 13.43 13.88 51.19
C VAL A 263 14.67 13.08 51.60
N GLY A 264 15.61 12.89 50.67
CA GLY A 264 16.86 12.19 50.90
C GLY A 264 17.73 12.87 51.97
N ALA A 265 17.80 14.21 52.00
CA ALA A 265 18.54 14.96 53.02
C ALA A 265 17.96 14.67 54.42
N TYR A 266 16.63 14.65 54.59
CA TYR A 266 16.03 14.30 55.89
C TYR A 266 16.32 12.83 56.28
N LEU A 267 16.31 11.89 55.30
CA LEU A 267 16.62 10.50 55.59
C LEU A 267 18.08 10.25 55.90
N ILE A 268 19.00 10.99 55.29
CA ILE A 268 20.44 10.95 55.61
C ILE A 268 20.67 11.53 57.00
N TYR A 269 20.06 12.67 57.33
CA TYR A 269 20.14 13.25 58.69
C TYR A 269 19.66 12.27 59.75
N GLY A 270 18.57 11.55 59.47
CA GLY A 270 18.06 10.47 60.34
C GLY A 270 18.86 9.16 60.30
N GLN A 271 19.98 9.10 59.55
CA GLN A 271 20.83 7.91 59.37
C GLN A 271 20.10 6.68 58.81
N HIS A 272 19.01 6.90 58.06
CA HIS A 272 18.25 5.80 57.41
C HIS A 272 18.83 5.37 56.07
N ILE A 273 19.55 6.27 55.39
CA ILE A 273 20.19 5.99 54.08
C ILE A 273 21.56 6.67 54.02
N THR A 274 22.41 6.17 53.10
CA THR A 274 23.73 6.79 52.82
C THR A 274 23.62 7.85 51.71
N VAL A 275 24.64 8.71 51.59
CA VAL A 275 24.74 9.66 50.47
C VAL A 275 24.83 8.95 49.14
N GLY A 276 25.60 7.85 49.06
CA GLY A 276 25.70 7.04 47.86
C GLY A 276 24.36 6.39 47.44
N ALA A 277 23.55 5.96 48.42
CA ALA A 277 22.19 5.46 48.16
C ALA A 277 21.30 6.53 47.51
N LEU A 278 21.33 7.78 48.00
CA LEU A 278 20.60 8.90 47.43
C LEU A 278 21.00 9.18 45.98
N ILE A 279 22.32 9.17 45.70
CA ILE A 279 22.85 9.37 44.34
C ILE A 279 22.40 8.25 43.41
N ALA A 280 22.51 6.99 43.85
CA ALA A 280 22.08 5.85 43.07
C ALA A 280 20.58 5.93 42.72
N VAL A 281 19.72 6.22 43.72
CA VAL A 281 18.27 6.38 43.50
C VAL A 281 17.96 7.56 42.57
N SER A 282 18.67 8.66 42.67
CA SER A 282 18.48 9.82 41.80
C SER A 282 18.81 9.50 40.34
N MET A 283 19.89 8.77 40.08
CA MET A 283 20.26 8.31 38.75
C MET A 283 19.23 7.33 38.18
N LEU A 284 18.78 6.36 38.99
CA LEU A 284 17.76 5.37 38.58
C LEU A 284 16.40 6.03 38.33
N SER A 285 16.01 7.03 39.14
CA SER A 285 14.76 7.78 38.96
C SER A 285 14.72 8.52 37.60
N GLY A 286 15.81 9.23 37.25
CA GLY A 286 15.89 9.89 35.95
C GLY A 286 15.74 8.92 34.78
N ARG A 287 16.34 7.74 34.90
CA ARG A 287 16.22 6.65 33.91
C ARG A 287 14.79 6.12 33.84
N THR A 288 14.16 5.90 34.99
CA THR A 288 12.76 5.45 35.10
C THR A 288 11.79 6.39 34.36
N LEU A 289 11.88 7.69 34.64
CA LEU A 289 11.04 8.70 33.99
C LEU A 289 11.29 8.78 32.49
N GLY A 290 12.54 8.66 32.04
CA GLY A 290 12.89 8.58 30.62
C GLY A 290 12.26 7.37 29.92
N THR A 291 12.35 6.18 30.52
CA THR A 291 11.74 4.95 29.98
C THR A 291 10.21 5.05 29.93
N VAL A 292 9.57 5.57 30.99
CA VAL A 292 8.12 5.81 31.00
C VAL A 292 7.70 6.75 29.87
N GLY A 293 8.49 7.80 29.60
CA GLY A 293 8.27 8.73 28.48
C GLY A 293 8.30 8.02 27.12
N GLN A 294 9.29 7.17 26.90
CA GLN A 294 9.40 6.38 25.66
C GLN A 294 8.24 5.41 25.50
N VAL A 295 7.80 4.76 26.58
CA VAL A 295 6.64 3.86 26.56
C VAL A 295 5.35 4.61 26.21
N LEU A 296 5.12 5.80 26.78
CA LEU A 296 3.95 6.61 26.44
C LEU A 296 3.94 7.03 24.96
N LEU A 297 5.09 7.40 24.39
CA LEU A 297 5.23 7.67 22.97
C LEU A 297 4.98 6.42 22.11
N ALA A 298 5.52 5.29 22.52
CA ALA A 298 5.30 4.00 21.83
C ALA A 298 3.83 3.60 21.80
N LEU A 299 3.09 3.79 22.91
CA LEU A 299 1.65 3.54 22.98
C LEU A 299 0.85 4.47 22.04
N GLY A 300 1.30 5.74 21.89
CA GLY A 300 0.72 6.66 20.92
C GLY A 300 0.88 6.15 19.49
N ARG A 301 2.10 5.79 19.11
CA ARG A 301 2.41 5.24 17.78
C ARG A 301 1.74 3.89 17.51
N TRP A 302 1.59 3.06 18.54
CA TRP A 302 0.82 1.81 18.44
C TRP A 302 -0.64 2.04 18.05
N THR A 303 -1.29 3.06 18.61
CA THR A 303 -2.68 3.39 18.26
C THR A 303 -2.81 3.91 16.83
N GLU A 304 -1.85 4.70 16.34
CA GLU A 304 -1.77 5.14 14.94
C GLU A 304 -1.59 3.93 14.01
N LEU A 305 -0.63 3.05 14.30
CA LEU A 305 -0.38 1.83 13.54
C LEU A 305 -1.65 0.97 13.43
N ARG A 306 -2.34 0.75 14.56
CA ARG A 306 -3.58 -0.04 14.58
C ARG A 306 -4.67 0.57 13.69
N GLN A 307 -4.80 1.90 13.67
CA GLN A 307 -5.76 2.58 12.80
C GLN A 307 -5.39 2.45 11.32
N SER A 308 -4.13 2.67 10.96
CA SER A 308 -3.64 2.49 9.59
C SER A 308 -3.83 1.05 9.10
N MET A 309 -3.50 0.05 9.94
CA MET A 309 -3.72 -1.36 9.61
C MET A 309 -5.20 -1.71 9.42
N ASN A 310 -6.11 -1.16 10.23
CA ASN A 310 -7.55 -1.35 10.04
C ASN A 310 -8.07 -0.75 8.73
N GLN A 311 -7.51 0.36 8.27
CA GLN A 311 -7.86 0.96 6.98
C GLN A 311 -7.30 0.15 5.80
N LEU A 312 -6.14 -0.48 5.98
CA LEU A 312 -5.48 -1.31 4.98
C LEU A 312 -6.02 -2.75 4.94
N ALA A 313 -6.62 -3.24 6.03
CA ALA A 313 -7.12 -4.61 6.13
C ALA A 313 -7.99 -5.06 4.94
N PRO A 314 -8.93 -4.26 4.40
CA PRO A 314 -9.73 -4.66 3.24
C PRO A 314 -8.91 -4.88 1.97
N TYR A 315 -7.77 -4.20 1.83
CA TYR A 315 -6.87 -4.33 0.67
C TYR A 315 -5.88 -5.49 0.86
N LEU A 316 -5.44 -5.75 2.10
CA LEU A 316 -4.51 -6.83 2.42
C LEU A 316 -5.19 -8.21 2.50
N GLN A 317 -6.50 -8.24 2.76
CA GLN A 317 -7.31 -9.47 2.82
C GLN A 317 -7.74 -9.98 1.45
N ALA A 318 -7.68 -9.14 0.41
CA ALA A 318 -7.83 -9.61 -0.96
C ALA A 318 -6.74 -10.66 -1.18
N ALA A 319 -7.12 -11.95 -1.12
CA ALA A 319 -6.18 -13.04 -1.34
C ALA A 319 -5.58 -12.88 -2.74
N PRO A 320 -4.26 -13.00 -2.94
CA PRO A 320 -3.71 -13.08 -4.27
C PRO A 320 -4.38 -14.26 -4.96
N GLU A 321 -4.91 -14.05 -6.17
CA GLU A 321 -5.34 -15.17 -7.01
C GLU A 321 -4.15 -16.14 -7.05
N ARG A 322 -4.37 -17.41 -6.69
CA ARG A 322 -3.32 -18.46 -6.69
C ARG A 322 -2.82 -18.67 -8.12
N GLY A 323 -1.95 -17.86 -8.58
CA GLY A 323 -1.41 -17.86 -9.93
C GLY A 323 -0.45 -16.70 -10.15
N ASP A 324 -0.64 -15.59 -9.42
CA ASP A 324 0.22 -14.41 -9.49
C ASP A 324 1.36 -14.46 -8.44
N ALA A 325 1.98 -15.64 -8.26
CA ALA A 325 3.27 -15.72 -7.60
C ALA A 325 4.28 -14.98 -8.48
N LEU A 326 4.69 -13.79 -8.05
CA LEU A 326 5.68 -12.98 -8.75
C LEU A 326 6.91 -13.84 -9.10
N PRO A 327 7.39 -13.83 -10.35
CA PRO A 327 8.61 -14.50 -10.72
C PRO A 327 9.77 -13.87 -9.95
N GLY A 328 10.43 -14.62 -9.08
CA GLY A 328 11.63 -14.16 -8.37
C GLY A 328 11.78 -14.61 -6.93
N VAL A 329 10.75 -15.17 -6.29
CA VAL A 329 10.89 -15.78 -4.96
C VAL A 329 10.98 -17.30 -5.12
N SER A 330 12.19 -17.82 -5.34
CA SER A 330 12.46 -19.25 -5.33
C SER A 330 12.07 -19.84 -3.97
N ALA A 331 10.99 -20.61 -3.93
CA ALA A 331 10.66 -21.51 -2.84
C ALA A 331 11.65 -22.69 -2.86
N ASN A 332 12.88 -22.47 -2.38
CA ASN A 332 13.78 -23.58 -2.08
C ASN A 332 13.66 -23.93 -0.60
N SER A 333 13.28 -25.17 -0.39
CA SER A 333 13.28 -25.99 0.82
C SER A 333 11.96 -26.07 1.59
N ALA A 334 11.26 -27.20 1.43
CA ALA A 334 11.04 -28.18 2.49
C ALA A 334 10.03 -29.24 2.06
N ALA A 335 10.35 -30.44 2.43
CA ALA A 335 9.65 -31.71 2.19
C ALA A 335 8.21 -31.74 2.77
N PRO A 336 7.37 -32.72 2.33
CA PRO A 336 5.95 -32.77 2.66
C PRO A 336 5.72 -33.34 4.06
N SER A 337 4.96 -32.65 4.88
CA SER A 337 4.33 -33.22 6.06
C SER A 337 2.82 -33.21 5.89
N ASN A 338 2.25 -34.43 5.80
CA ASN A 338 0.84 -34.71 5.91
C ASN A 338 0.28 -34.21 7.25
N SER A 339 -0.73 -33.35 7.22
CA SER A 339 -1.79 -33.36 8.23
C SER A 339 -3.02 -32.57 7.81
N ALA A 340 -4.13 -33.30 7.74
CA ALA A 340 -5.51 -32.95 8.03
C ALA A 340 -6.17 -31.75 7.35
N ALA A 341 -7.16 -32.09 6.58
CA ALA A 341 -8.23 -31.33 6.00
C ALA A 341 -8.95 -30.43 7.01
N SER A 342 -9.04 -29.13 6.68
CA SER A 342 -10.15 -28.29 7.08
C SER A 342 -10.63 -27.54 5.82
N SER A 343 -11.86 -27.79 5.48
CA SER A 343 -12.58 -27.32 4.31
C SER A 343 -12.80 -25.81 4.34
N SER A 344 -11.90 -25.06 3.69
CA SER A 344 -12.26 -23.80 3.05
C SER A 344 -12.32 -24.10 1.56
N ALA A 345 -13.44 -23.77 0.92
CA ALA A 345 -13.64 -23.97 -0.51
C ALA A 345 -12.50 -23.26 -1.27
N VAL A 346 -11.51 -24.03 -1.67
CA VAL A 346 -10.43 -23.62 -2.55
C VAL A 346 -11.12 -23.38 -3.90
N ILE A 347 -11.26 -22.11 -4.29
CA ILE A 347 -11.61 -21.75 -5.67
C ILE A 347 -10.41 -22.22 -6.49
N ASP A 348 -10.61 -23.36 -7.14
CA ASP A 348 -9.61 -23.96 -8.03
C ASP A 348 -9.52 -23.04 -9.26
N THR A 349 -8.49 -22.19 -9.32
CA THR A 349 -8.23 -21.34 -10.49
C THR A 349 -7.85 -22.26 -11.64
N LEU A 350 -8.75 -22.35 -12.60
CA LEU A 350 -8.56 -23.16 -13.80
C LEU A 350 -7.49 -22.50 -14.68
N ARG A 351 -6.37 -23.16 -14.87
CA ARG A 351 -5.42 -22.81 -15.94
C ARG A 351 -6.02 -23.24 -17.29
N ARG A 352 -6.28 -22.26 -18.16
CA ARG A 352 -6.72 -22.52 -19.53
C ARG A 352 -5.69 -21.99 -20.52
N PRO A 353 -4.90 -22.88 -21.17
CA PRO A 353 -3.99 -22.46 -22.24
C PRO A 353 -4.78 -21.84 -23.41
N ALA A 354 -4.19 -20.87 -24.08
CA ALA A 354 -4.82 -20.09 -25.15
C ALA A 354 -5.51 -20.93 -26.24
N GLY A 355 -4.99 -22.11 -26.56
CA GLY A 355 -5.54 -23.01 -27.58
C GLY A 355 -6.84 -23.73 -27.21
N THR A 356 -7.30 -23.68 -25.95
CA THR A 356 -8.50 -24.39 -25.48
C THR A 356 -9.74 -23.50 -25.42
N VAL A 357 -9.58 -22.16 -25.54
CA VAL A 357 -10.69 -21.20 -25.46
C VAL A 357 -11.34 -21.04 -26.85
N ARG A 358 -12.65 -21.29 -26.92
CA ARG A 358 -13.45 -21.11 -28.15
C ARG A 358 -14.05 -19.71 -28.27
N GLY A 359 -14.22 -19.00 -27.13
CA GLY A 359 -14.76 -17.65 -27.10
C GLY A 359 -16.28 -17.55 -26.96
N HIS A 360 -16.96 -18.61 -26.47
CA HIS A 360 -18.36 -18.52 -26.07
C HIS A 360 -18.52 -17.69 -24.81
N ILE A 361 -19.42 -16.70 -24.84
CA ILE A 361 -19.71 -15.85 -23.67
C ILE A 361 -21.18 -16.03 -23.28
N ALA A 362 -21.41 -16.20 -21.97
CA ALA A 362 -22.75 -16.15 -21.40
C ALA A 362 -22.76 -15.28 -20.16
N THR A 363 -23.69 -14.34 -20.10
CA THR A 363 -23.94 -13.52 -18.90
C THR A 363 -25.31 -13.89 -18.33
N HIS A 364 -25.37 -14.03 -16.99
CA HIS A 364 -26.60 -14.37 -16.28
C HIS A 364 -26.90 -13.31 -15.23
N GLN A 365 -28.01 -12.60 -15.40
CA GLN A 365 -28.54 -11.60 -14.47
C GLN A 365 -27.48 -10.61 -13.96
N LEU A 366 -26.67 -10.06 -14.87
CA LEU A 366 -25.60 -9.14 -14.49
C LEU A 366 -26.18 -7.84 -13.93
N VAL A 367 -25.80 -7.54 -12.69
CA VAL A 367 -26.07 -6.25 -12.04
C VAL A 367 -24.77 -5.61 -11.61
N HIS A 368 -24.60 -4.34 -11.96
CA HIS A 368 -23.49 -3.55 -11.47
C HIS A 368 -23.94 -2.14 -11.10
N ARG A 369 -23.55 -1.70 -9.87
CA ARG A 369 -23.78 -0.36 -9.36
C ARG A 369 -22.47 0.23 -8.92
N TYR A 370 -22.18 1.44 -9.35
CA TYR A 370 -21.00 2.18 -8.89
C TYR A 370 -21.20 2.71 -7.46
N ALA A 371 -20.10 3.04 -6.78
CA ALA A 371 -20.14 3.55 -5.41
C ALA A 371 -20.90 4.87 -5.23
N ASN A 372 -21.05 5.64 -6.33
CA ASN A 372 -21.87 6.86 -6.35
C ASN A 372 -23.39 6.57 -6.41
N GLY A 373 -23.79 5.28 -6.34
CA GLY A 373 -25.18 4.84 -6.39
C GLY A 373 -25.76 4.67 -7.80
N GLN A 374 -25.01 5.02 -8.86
CA GLN A 374 -25.47 4.89 -10.23
C GLN A 374 -25.46 3.41 -10.66
N THR A 375 -26.63 2.89 -11.07
CA THR A 375 -26.75 1.53 -11.62
C THR A 375 -26.39 1.54 -13.10
N ALA A 376 -25.33 0.82 -13.47
CA ALA A 376 -24.82 0.73 -14.83
C ALA A 376 -25.38 -0.46 -15.61
N LEU A 377 -25.63 -1.58 -14.94
CA LEU A 377 -26.26 -2.77 -15.53
C LEU A 377 -27.37 -3.29 -14.64
N ARG A 378 -28.47 -3.75 -15.25
CA ARG A 378 -29.69 -4.25 -14.60
C ARG A 378 -30.10 -5.58 -15.19
N GLU A 379 -29.78 -6.69 -14.48
CA GLU A 379 -30.19 -8.06 -14.83
C GLU A 379 -29.92 -8.44 -16.31
N LEU A 380 -28.77 -7.97 -16.85
CA LEU A 380 -28.42 -8.18 -18.25
C LEU A 380 -28.10 -9.66 -18.51
N ASN A 381 -28.82 -10.24 -19.45
CA ASN A 381 -28.56 -11.58 -19.98
C ASN A 381 -28.14 -11.45 -21.44
N LEU A 382 -26.97 -12.00 -21.79
CA LEU A 382 -26.42 -11.96 -23.15
C LEU A 382 -25.66 -13.26 -23.42
N THR A 383 -25.88 -13.86 -24.57
CA THR A 383 -25.13 -15.03 -25.03
C THR A 383 -24.51 -14.72 -26.40
N ILE A 384 -23.20 -14.95 -26.53
CA ILE A 384 -22.42 -14.70 -27.74
C ILE A 384 -21.74 -16.00 -28.14
N GLN A 385 -21.89 -16.37 -29.41
CA GLN A 385 -21.33 -17.61 -29.92
C GLN A 385 -19.85 -17.46 -30.31
N PRO A 386 -19.07 -18.55 -30.31
CA PRO A 386 -17.69 -18.53 -30.81
C PRO A 386 -17.61 -17.98 -32.23
N GLY A 387 -16.67 -17.05 -32.49
CA GLY A 387 -16.49 -16.44 -33.80
C GLY A 387 -17.55 -15.40 -34.19
N GLU A 388 -18.55 -15.15 -33.34
CA GLU A 388 -19.59 -14.14 -33.59
C GLU A 388 -19.02 -12.72 -33.46
N ARG A 389 -19.48 -11.84 -34.38
CA ARG A 389 -19.11 -10.40 -34.36
C ARG A 389 -20.30 -9.57 -33.95
N VAL A 390 -20.23 -9.00 -32.74
CA VAL A 390 -21.35 -8.28 -32.12
C VAL A 390 -21.00 -6.81 -31.98
N GLY A 391 -21.86 -5.95 -32.49
CA GLY A 391 -21.81 -4.50 -32.23
C GLY A 391 -22.66 -4.15 -31.02
N LEU A 392 -22.13 -3.31 -30.12
CA LEU A 392 -22.87 -2.76 -29.00
C LEU A 392 -23.19 -1.29 -29.25
N LEU A 393 -24.47 -0.97 -29.35
CA LEU A 393 -24.97 0.39 -29.51
C LEU A 393 -25.72 0.88 -28.26
N GLY A 394 -25.94 2.17 -28.17
CA GLY A 394 -26.73 2.78 -27.11
C GLY A 394 -26.23 4.17 -26.74
N ARG A 395 -27.05 4.95 -26.05
CA ARG A 395 -26.72 6.31 -25.61
C ARG A 395 -25.53 6.32 -24.64
N PRO A 396 -24.80 7.45 -24.51
CA PRO A 396 -23.85 7.63 -23.44
C PRO A 396 -24.49 7.30 -22.07
N GLY A 397 -23.78 6.56 -21.21
CA GLY A 397 -24.31 6.13 -19.91
C GLY A 397 -25.22 4.88 -19.94
N SER A 398 -25.46 4.23 -21.08
CA SER A 398 -26.29 3.02 -21.17
C SER A 398 -25.66 1.75 -20.60
N GLY A 399 -24.37 1.77 -20.21
CA GLY A 399 -23.68 0.66 -19.58
C GLY A 399 -22.73 -0.12 -20.49
N LYS A 400 -22.52 0.26 -21.78
CA LYS A 400 -21.65 -0.43 -22.76
C LYS A 400 -20.22 -0.66 -22.25
N SER A 401 -19.52 0.41 -21.90
CA SER A 401 -18.13 0.32 -21.41
C SER A 401 -18.03 -0.44 -20.08
N THR A 402 -19.08 -0.37 -19.23
CA THR A 402 -19.16 -1.16 -18.00
C THR A 402 -19.29 -2.65 -18.31
N LEU A 403 -20.13 -3.01 -19.30
CA LEU A 403 -20.26 -4.38 -19.76
C LEU A 403 -18.92 -4.91 -20.29
N LEU A 404 -18.25 -4.18 -21.18
CA LEU A 404 -16.94 -4.59 -21.70
C LEU A 404 -15.89 -4.77 -20.58
N ARG A 405 -15.85 -3.89 -19.60
CA ARG A 405 -14.94 -4.00 -18.44
C ARG A 405 -15.24 -5.24 -17.59
N ILE A 406 -16.51 -5.61 -17.43
CA ILE A 406 -16.90 -6.85 -16.73
C ILE A 406 -16.53 -8.08 -17.55
N LEU A 407 -16.78 -8.08 -18.87
CA LEU A 407 -16.40 -9.17 -19.78
C LEU A 407 -14.88 -9.34 -19.88
N ALA A 408 -14.13 -8.26 -19.75
CA ALA A 408 -12.66 -8.29 -19.66
C ALA A 408 -12.14 -8.78 -18.30
N GLY A 409 -13.01 -8.86 -17.28
CA GLY A 409 -12.60 -9.15 -15.92
C GLY A 409 -11.80 -8.01 -15.26
N ALA A 410 -11.88 -6.79 -15.81
CA ALA A 410 -11.27 -5.60 -15.23
C ALA A 410 -12.03 -5.08 -14.00
N ILE A 411 -13.34 -5.32 -13.96
CA ILE A 411 -14.19 -5.07 -12.78
C ILE A 411 -15.09 -6.28 -12.54
N GLN A 412 -15.43 -6.53 -11.29
CA GLN A 412 -16.32 -7.62 -10.92
C GLN A 412 -17.78 -7.13 -10.87
N SER A 413 -18.74 -7.93 -11.36
CA SER A 413 -20.17 -7.67 -11.21
C SER A 413 -20.57 -7.75 -9.72
N MET A 414 -21.57 -6.96 -9.31
CA MET A 414 -22.11 -7.05 -7.94
C MET A 414 -23.01 -8.28 -7.77
N GLN A 415 -23.79 -8.61 -8.80
CA GLN A 415 -24.66 -9.79 -8.86
C GLN A 415 -24.59 -10.41 -10.25
N GLY A 416 -24.96 -11.68 -10.34
CA GLY A 416 -24.89 -12.44 -11.56
C GLY A 416 -23.47 -12.94 -11.87
N GLU A 417 -23.30 -13.64 -12.98
CA GLU A 417 -22.02 -14.22 -13.38
C GLU A 417 -21.77 -14.09 -14.88
N VAL A 418 -20.47 -14.04 -15.22
CA VAL A 418 -19.98 -14.16 -16.59
C VAL A 418 -19.30 -15.51 -16.73
N ARG A 419 -19.65 -16.23 -17.77
CA ARG A 419 -19.02 -17.51 -18.16
C ARG A 419 -18.35 -17.37 -19.53
N VAL A 420 -17.15 -17.93 -19.64
CA VAL A 420 -16.43 -18.09 -20.90
C VAL A 420 -16.20 -19.59 -21.08
N ASP A 421 -16.74 -20.17 -22.16
CA ASP A 421 -16.70 -21.60 -22.42
C ASP A 421 -17.08 -22.46 -21.21
N HIS A 422 -18.18 -22.15 -20.54
CA HIS A 422 -18.70 -22.80 -19.33
C HIS A 422 -17.94 -22.55 -18.01
N ALA A 423 -16.76 -21.94 -18.05
CA ALA A 423 -16.05 -21.55 -16.82
C ALA A 423 -16.44 -20.14 -16.38
N LYS A 424 -16.52 -19.92 -15.06
CA LYS A 424 -16.73 -18.58 -14.51
C LYS A 424 -15.49 -17.72 -14.77
N LEU A 425 -15.68 -16.54 -15.36
CA LEU A 425 -14.58 -15.65 -15.73
C LEU A 425 -13.67 -15.29 -14.53
N HIS A 426 -14.25 -15.07 -13.35
CA HIS A 426 -13.50 -14.72 -12.15
C HIS A 426 -12.70 -15.89 -11.55
N SER A 427 -12.97 -17.15 -11.94
CA SER A 427 -12.17 -18.31 -11.54
C SER A 427 -10.95 -18.55 -12.43
N ILE A 428 -10.80 -17.78 -13.53
CA ILE A 428 -9.66 -17.86 -14.45
C ILE A 428 -8.63 -16.81 -14.01
N ALA A 429 -7.38 -17.23 -13.85
CA ALA A 429 -6.30 -16.33 -13.45
C ALA A 429 -6.11 -15.17 -14.44
N ALA A 430 -5.75 -13.98 -13.96
CA ALA A 430 -5.63 -12.78 -14.80
C ALA A 430 -4.58 -12.96 -15.90
N HIS A 431 -3.42 -13.56 -15.59
CA HIS A 431 -2.36 -13.80 -16.57
C HIS A 431 -2.75 -14.79 -17.66
N ASP A 432 -3.59 -15.78 -17.34
CA ASP A 432 -4.12 -16.72 -18.36
C ASP A 432 -5.14 -16.02 -19.27
N ARG A 433 -5.97 -15.11 -18.72
CA ARG A 433 -6.95 -14.36 -19.53
C ARG A 433 -6.30 -13.53 -20.62
N VAL A 434 -5.20 -12.86 -20.33
CA VAL A 434 -4.50 -11.97 -21.27
C VAL A 434 -3.99 -12.71 -22.52
N THR A 435 -3.76 -14.02 -22.43
CA THR A 435 -3.26 -14.82 -23.57
C THR A 435 -4.32 -15.07 -24.66
N TRP A 436 -5.61 -15.05 -24.32
CA TRP A 436 -6.71 -15.33 -25.24
C TRP A 436 -7.78 -14.25 -25.30
N LEU A 437 -7.74 -13.25 -24.40
CA LEU A 437 -8.66 -12.13 -24.34
C LEU A 437 -7.91 -10.82 -24.56
N GLY A 438 -8.28 -10.10 -25.61
CA GLY A 438 -7.80 -8.75 -25.89
C GLY A 438 -8.87 -7.72 -25.50
N PHE A 439 -8.51 -6.76 -24.66
CA PHE A 439 -9.39 -5.67 -24.28
C PHE A 439 -8.75 -4.31 -24.54
N LYS A 440 -9.39 -3.51 -25.40
CA LYS A 440 -9.07 -2.10 -25.62
C LYS A 440 -10.15 -1.24 -25.00
N PRO A 441 -9.91 -0.59 -23.86
CA PRO A 441 -10.84 0.38 -23.29
C PRO A 441 -10.91 1.65 -24.15
N GLN A 442 -11.92 2.49 -23.93
CA GLN A 442 -12.11 3.76 -24.62
C GLN A 442 -10.90 4.68 -24.46
N GLU A 443 -10.43 4.83 -23.22
CA GLU A 443 -9.15 5.47 -22.90
C GLU A 443 -8.15 4.39 -22.51
N ALA A 444 -7.08 4.25 -23.28
CA ALA A 444 -6.01 3.28 -23.06
C ALA A 444 -4.69 4.03 -22.83
N PRO A 445 -4.36 4.41 -21.61
CA PRO A 445 -3.14 5.13 -21.32
C PRO A 445 -1.92 4.27 -21.66
N LEU A 446 -0.89 4.94 -22.19
CA LEU A 446 0.40 4.31 -22.44
C LEU A 446 1.29 4.47 -21.21
N LEU A 447 2.14 3.49 -20.97
CA LEU A 447 3.11 3.51 -19.88
C LEU A 447 4.42 4.16 -20.35
N ALA A 448 5.11 4.82 -19.44
CA ALA A 448 6.47 5.30 -19.70
C ALA A 448 7.38 4.10 -20.04
N GLY A 449 8.17 4.25 -21.11
CA GLY A 449 9.02 3.19 -21.64
C GLY A 449 9.27 3.38 -23.13
N THR A 450 9.45 2.31 -23.90
CA THR A 450 9.57 2.38 -25.36
C THR A 450 8.23 2.09 -26.04
N LEU A 451 8.09 2.45 -27.33
CA LEU A 451 6.93 2.10 -28.13
C LEU A 451 6.76 0.58 -28.19
N GLU A 452 7.85 -0.15 -28.44
CA GLU A 452 7.88 -1.61 -28.43
C GLU A 452 7.39 -2.20 -27.10
N SER A 453 7.89 -1.73 -25.97
CA SER A 453 7.46 -2.21 -24.64
C SER A 453 5.99 -1.98 -24.37
N ASN A 454 5.41 -0.92 -24.91
CA ASN A 454 3.99 -0.63 -24.84
C ASN A 454 3.16 -1.56 -25.72
N ILE A 455 3.61 -1.93 -26.91
CA ILE A 455 2.94 -2.86 -27.81
C ILE A 455 2.96 -4.29 -27.22
N LEU A 456 4.11 -4.72 -26.70
CA LEU A 456 4.33 -6.07 -26.19
C LEU A 456 3.94 -6.24 -24.71
N LEU A 457 3.29 -5.26 -24.09
CA LEU A 457 2.94 -5.26 -22.68
C LEU A 457 2.16 -6.51 -22.21
N ASN A 458 1.33 -7.06 -23.10
CA ASN A 458 0.49 -8.23 -22.79
C ASN A 458 1.17 -9.57 -23.10
N LEU A 459 2.38 -9.55 -23.63
CA LEU A 459 3.11 -10.78 -23.93
C LEU A 459 3.75 -11.34 -22.64
N PRO A 460 3.78 -12.67 -22.44
CA PRO A 460 4.45 -13.27 -21.30
C PRO A 460 5.94 -12.90 -21.23
N ASP A 461 6.48 -12.77 -20.01
CA ASP A 461 7.89 -12.40 -19.81
C ASP A 461 8.86 -13.46 -20.34
N ASP A 462 8.44 -14.73 -20.36
CA ASP A 462 9.19 -15.90 -20.84
C ASP A 462 9.06 -16.13 -22.36
N ALA A 463 8.38 -15.23 -23.08
CA ALA A 463 8.25 -15.31 -24.53
C ALA A 463 9.62 -15.26 -25.22
N THR A 464 9.84 -16.18 -26.14
CA THR A 464 11.07 -16.27 -26.92
C THR A 464 11.28 -15.03 -27.80
N PRO A 465 12.52 -14.69 -28.22
CA PRO A 465 12.79 -13.58 -29.12
C PRO A 465 11.99 -13.68 -30.43
N GLN A 466 11.78 -14.90 -30.96
CA GLN A 466 11.00 -15.12 -32.16
C GLN A 466 9.52 -14.82 -31.94
N GLU A 467 8.92 -15.31 -30.86
CA GLU A 467 7.53 -15.02 -30.51
C GLU A 467 7.30 -13.52 -30.30
N ARG A 468 8.25 -12.81 -29.69
CA ARG A 468 8.19 -11.35 -29.51
C ARG A 468 8.18 -10.65 -30.86
N MET A 469 9.05 -11.06 -31.78
CA MET A 469 9.15 -10.47 -33.12
C MET A 469 7.89 -10.73 -33.95
N ASP A 470 7.34 -11.96 -33.90
CA ASP A 470 6.12 -12.34 -34.61
C ASP A 470 4.88 -11.62 -34.04
N ALA A 471 4.82 -11.46 -32.71
CA ALA A 471 3.76 -10.70 -32.04
C ALA A 471 3.82 -9.22 -32.40
N LEU A 472 5.03 -8.63 -32.41
CA LEU A 472 5.25 -7.23 -32.76
C LEU A 472 4.87 -6.96 -34.23
N ALA A 473 5.34 -7.79 -35.17
CA ALA A 473 5.01 -7.66 -36.57
C ALA A 473 3.50 -7.74 -36.83
N HIS A 474 2.85 -8.73 -36.19
CA HIS A 474 1.39 -8.88 -36.27
C HIS A 474 0.65 -7.66 -35.69
N ALA A 475 1.03 -7.20 -34.49
CA ALA A 475 0.38 -6.08 -33.84
C ALA A 475 0.53 -4.78 -34.64
N VAL A 476 1.74 -4.50 -35.14
CA VAL A 476 2.04 -3.35 -35.99
C VAL A 476 1.20 -3.37 -37.26
N TYR A 477 1.15 -4.50 -37.95
CA TYR A 477 0.30 -4.66 -39.13
C TYR A 477 -1.18 -4.44 -38.81
N MET A 478 -1.72 -5.14 -37.84
CA MET A 478 -3.15 -5.09 -37.52
C MET A 478 -3.66 -3.72 -37.07
N SER A 479 -2.81 -2.91 -36.48
CA SER A 479 -3.15 -1.57 -35.97
C SER A 479 -2.85 -0.43 -36.92
N ALA A 480 -2.40 -0.72 -38.17
CA ALA A 480 -1.94 0.27 -39.15
C ALA A 480 -0.79 1.17 -38.65
N LEU A 481 0.06 0.65 -37.74
CA LEU A 481 1.31 1.31 -37.32
C LEU A 481 2.43 1.12 -38.35
N ASP A 482 2.32 0.14 -39.25
CA ASP A 482 3.26 -0.11 -40.34
C ASP A 482 3.50 1.13 -41.22
N ALA A 483 2.47 1.90 -41.51
CA ALA A 483 2.59 3.17 -42.25
C ALA A 483 3.39 4.23 -41.48
N ASP A 484 3.15 4.39 -40.15
CA ASP A 484 3.88 5.35 -39.33
C ASP A 484 5.36 4.97 -39.17
N LEU A 485 5.64 3.66 -39.06
CA LEU A 485 7.03 3.16 -38.97
C LEU A 485 7.75 3.30 -40.32
N ALA A 486 7.07 2.98 -41.43
CA ALA A 486 7.65 3.10 -42.78
C ALA A 486 7.94 4.55 -43.16
N SER A 487 7.10 5.51 -42.75
CA SER A 487 7.31 6.95 -42.98
C SER A 487 8.37 7.56 -42.08
N GLY A 488 8.83 6.82 -41.03
CA GLY A 488 9.74 7.35 -40.02
C GLY A 488 9.08 8.28 -38.99
N ALA A 489 7.74 8.41 -39.03
CA ALA A 489 6.98 9.22 -38.04
C ALA A 489 7.04 8.60 -36.64
N LEU A 490 7.19 7.29 -36.55
CA LEU A 490 7.41 6.55 -35.31
C LEU A 490 8.62 5.62 -35.46
N ARG A 491 9.21 5.25 -34.32
CA ARG A 491 10.26 4.22 -34.22
C ARG A 491 9.93 3.32 -33.03
N LEU A 492 10.28 2.05 -33.07
CA LEU A 492 9.99 1.09 -32.01
C LEU A 492 10.74 1.41 -30.70
N ASP A 493 11.93 1.98 -30.82
CA ASP A 493 12.77 2.45 -29.69
C ASP A 493 12.38 3.85 -29.17
N LEU A 494 11.35 4.51 -29.77
CA LEU A 494 10.90 5.83 -29.35
C LEU A 494 10.51 5.80 -27.86
N PRO A 495 11.08 6.68 -27.01
CA PRO A 495 10.63 6.83 -25.64
C PRO A 495 9.19 7.36 -25.61
N VAL A 496 8.32 6.65 -24.89
CA VAL A 496 6.93 7.05 -24.63
C VAL A 496 6.90 7.70 -23.26
N GLU A 497 6.44 8.95 -23.19
CA GLU A 497 6.23 9.68 -21.95
C GLU A 497 4.97 9.19 -21.21
N GLU A 498 4.78 9.65 -19.96
CA GLU A 498 3.59 9.32 -19.18
C GLU A 498 2.31 9.59 -19.98
N TYR A 499 1.41 8.61 -19.99
CA TYR A 499 0.15 8.64 -20.76
C TYR A 499 0.32 8.80 -22.27
N GLY A 500 1.54 8.69 -22.81
CA GLY A 500 1.84 8.90 -24.22
C GLY A 500 1.72 10.37 -24.63
N ALA A 501 2.09 11.30 -23.75
CA ALA A 501 1.94 12.74 -23.97
C ALA A 501 2.66 13.26 -25.22
N ASN A 502 3.76 12.62 -25.61
CA ASN A 502 4.54 12.93 -26.81
C ASN A 502 4.01 12.32 -28.12
N LEU A 503 2.89 11.58 -28.06
CA LEU A 503 2.25 10.98 -29.25
C LEU A 503 0.96 11.73 -29.62
N SER A 504 0.60 11.74 -30.91
CA SER A 504 -0.70 12.24 -31.35
C SER A 504 -1.86 11.35 -30.83
N GLY A 505 -3.09 11.86 -30.80
CA GLY A 505 -4.26 11.08 -30.40
C GLY A 505 -4.43 9.81 -31.22
N GLY A 506 -4.29 9.91 -32.54
CA GLY A 506 -4.37 8.75 -33.46
C GLY A 506 -3.24 7.74 -33.23
N GLN A 507 -2.01 8.20 -33.00
CA GLN A 507 -0.88 7.32 -32.69
C GLN A 507 -1.12 6.56 -31.38
N ARG A 508 -1.58 7.25 -30.32
CA ARG A 508 -1.94 6.58 -29.05
C ARG A 508 -3.00 5.51 -29.26
N GLN A 509 -4.03 5.77 -30.05
CA GLN A 509 -5.08 4.80 -30.37
C GLN A 509 -4.53 3.59 -31.12
N LYS A 510 -3.69 3.79 -32.13
CA LYS A 510 -3.03 2.71 -32.89
C LYS A 510 -2.13 1.85 -31.99
N VAL A 511 -1.34 2.46 -31.10
CA VAL A 511 -0.50 1.72 -30.14
C VAL A 511 -1.34 0.92 -29.14
N ALA A 512 -2.42 1.49 -28.64
CA ALA A 512 -3.34 0.78 -27.75
C ALA A 512 -4.02 -0.41 -28.44
N LEU A 513 -4.39 -0.25 -29.70
CA LEU A 513 -4.95 -1.35 -30.52
C LEU A 513 -3.87 -2.42 -30.78
N ALA A 514 -2.65 -2.03 -31.14
CA ALA A 514 -1.51 -2.94 -31.32
C ALA A 514 -1.26 -3.79 -30.06
N ARG A 515 -1.20 -3.15 -28.88
CA ARG A 515 -1.08 -3.84 -27.57
C ARG A 515 -2.14 -4.91 -27.39
N THR A 516 -3.38 -4.60 -27.77
CA THR A 516 -4.51 -5.52 -27.61
C THR A 516 -4.43 -6.71 -28.54
N LEU A 517 -3.85 -6.53 -29.74
CA LEU A 517 -3.76 -7.55 -30.80
C LEU A 517 -2.45 -8.37 -30.76
N ALA A 518 -1.46 -7.94 -29.96
CA ALA A 518 -0.14 -8.58 -29.91
C ALA A 518 -0.20 -10.07 -29.50
N THR A 519 -1.12 -10.45 -28.62
CA THR A 519 -1.31 -11.85 -28.17
C THR A 519 -2.17 -12.69 -29.10
N ARG A 520 -2.67 -12.16 -30.22
CA ARG A 520 -3.59 -12.82 -31.14
C ARG A 520 -4.82 -13.44 -30.43
N PRO A 521 -5.59 -12.62 -29.69
CA PRO A 521 -6.64 -13.13 -28.83
C PRO A 521 -7.77 -13.80 -29.59
N ARG A 522 -8.38 -14.84 -29.01
CA ARG A 522 -9.59 -15.50 -29.51
C ARG A 522 -10.88 -14.73 -29.22
N LEU A 523 -10.83 -13.91 -28.15
CA LEU A 523 -11.92 -13.03 -27.77
C LEU A 523 -11.38 -11.58 -27.77
N LEU A 524 -12.02 -10.71 -28.57
CA LEU A 524 -11.60 -9.33 -28.74
C LEU A 524 -12.72 -8.37 -28.33
N LEU A 525 -12.44 -7.56 -27.34
CA LEU A 525 -13.33 -6.56 -26.77
C LEU A 525 -12.79 -5.16 -27.07
N LEU A 526 -13.49 -4.40 -27.90
CA LEU A 526 -13.03 -3.09 -28.36
C LEU A 526 -14.05 -2.01 -27.99
N ASP A 527 -13.60 -0.98 -27.25
CA ASP A 527 -14.40 0.19 -26.90
C ASP A 527 -13.89 1.38 -27.73
N GLU A 528 -14.67 1.78 -28.74
CA GLU A 528 -14.38 2.85 -29.69
C GLU A 528 -12.92 2.78 -30.26
N PRO A 529 -12.57 1.69 -30.99
CA PRO A 529 -11.17 1.45 -31.34
C PRO A 529 -10.61 2.41 -32.40
N THR A 530 -11.46 3.06 -33.21
CA THR A 530 -11.05 3.92 -34.33
C THR A 530 -11.35 5.40 -34.09
N THR A 531 -11.83 5.77 -32.92
CA THR A 531 -12.13 7.17 -32.60
C THR A 531 -10.88 8.03 -32.68
N GLY A 532 -10.96 9.14 -33.43
CA GLY A 532 -9.85 10.09 -33.63
C GLY A 532 -8.80 9.65 -34.67
N LEU A 533 -9.09 8.60 -35.44
CA LEU A 533 -8.32 8.23 -36.64
C LEU A 533 -8.90 8.91 -37.89
N ASP A 534 -8.05 9.09 -38.90
CA ASP A 534 -8.50 9.49 -40.22
C ASP A 534 -9.21 8.33 -40.96
N THR A 535 -10.02 8.67 -41.96
CA THR A 535 -10.90 7.73 -42.67
C THR A 535 -10.12 6.60 -43.38
N GLU A 536 -8.92 6.88 -43.88
CA GLU A 536 -8.10 5.89 -44.59
C GLU A 536 -7.52 4.86 -43.62
N THR A 537 -6.95 5.37 -42.50
CA THR A 537 -6.46 4.51 -41.42
C THR A 537 -7.58 3.68 -40.80
N GLU A 538 -8.76 4.28 -40.55
CA GLU A 538 -9.92 3.53 -40.08
C GLU A 538 -10.31 2.41 -41.02
N LYS A 539 -10.44 2.69 -42.33
CA LYS A 539 -10.78 1.68 -43.36
C LYS A 539 -9.77 0.53 -43.35
N THR A 540 -8.48 0.86 -43.32
CA THR A 540 -7.40 -0.14 -43.26
C THR A 540 -7.53 -1.05 -42.04
N ILE A 541 -7.79 -0.51 -40.86
CA ILE A 541 -7.96 -1.26 -39.61
C ILE A 541 -9.21 -2.14 -39.70
N VAL A 542 -10.34 -1.62 -40.22
CA VAL A 542 -11.58 -2.36 -40.36
C VAL A 542 -11.41 -3.55 -41.34
N GLU A 543 -10.76 -3.36 -42.47
CA GLU A 543 -10.46 -4.41 -43.44
C GLU A 543 -9.59 -5.52 -42.80
N ARG A 544 -8.54 -5.13 -42.06
CA ARG A 544 -7.67 -6.08 -41.35
C ARG A 544 -8.42 -6.83 -40.25
N LEU A 545 -9.28 -6.16 -39.46
CA LEU A 545 -10.13 -6.80 -38.46
C LEU A 545 -11.16 -7.74 -39.09
N ALA A 546 -11.72 -7.37 -40.25
CA ALA A 546 -12.64 -8.22 -41.00
C ALA A 546 -11.96 -9.53 -41.47
N GLY A 547 -10.66 -9.51 -41.75
CA GLY A 547 -9.86 -10.69 -42.12
C GLY A 547 -9.55 -11.67 -40.98
N LEU A 548 -9.82 -11.31 -39.69
CA LEU A 548 -9.59 -12.23 -38.58
C LEU A 548 -10.55 -13.40 -38.62
N ALA A 549 -10.02 -14.63 -38.78
CA ALA A 549 -10.79 -15.85 -38.69
C ALA A 549 -10.91 -16.36 -37.26
N ASP A 550 -12.03 -16.98 -36.89
CA ASP A 550 -12.27 -17.66 -35.62
C ASP A 550 -12.07 -16.75 -34.36
N VAL A 551 -12.28 -15.44 -34.49
CA VAL A 551 -12.20 -14.47 -33.37
C VAL A 551 -13.61 -14.00 -33.03
N THR A 552 -14.02 -14.19 -31.79
CA THR A 552 -15.24 -13.58 -31.24
C THR A 552 -14.95 -12.10 -31.00
N LEU A 553 -15.68 -11.21 -31.67
CA LEU A 553 -15.49 -9.76 -31.60
C LEU A 553 -16.70 -9.10 -30.96
N ILE A 554 -16.46 -8.31 -29.94
CA ILE A 554 -17.47 -7.40 -29.37
C ILE A 554 -16.92 -5.97 -29.49
N VAL A 555 -17.61 -5.13 -30.24
CA VAL A 555 -17.19 -3.76 -30.48
C VAL A 555 -18.27 -2.75 -30.09
N VAL A 556 -17.89 -1.77 -29.27
CA VAL A 556 -18.67 -0.56 -29.06
C VAL A 556 -18.16 0.47 -30.05
N THR A 557 -19.03 0.98 -30.90
CA THR A 557 -18.64 1.97 -31.93
C THR A 557 -19.82 2.75 -32.44
N HIS A 558 -19.54 3.96 -32.92
CA HIS A 558 -20.46 4.78 -33.72
C HIS A 558 -20.05 4.81 -35.20
N SER A 559 -18.97 4.11 -35.58
CA SER A 559 -18.45 4.04 -36.94
C SER A 559 -19.29 3.07 -37.78
N ALA A 560 -19.85 3.57 -38.89
CA ALA A 560 -20.57 2.76 -39.86
C ALA A 560 -19.69 1.66 -40.49
N ALA A 561 -18.39 1.95 -40.68
CA ALA A 561 -17.43 0.98 -41.24
C ALA A 561 -17.22 -0.23 -40.31
N LEU A 562 -17.07 0.02 -38.99
CA LEU A 562 -16.96 -1.03 -37.99
C LEU A 562 -18.28 -1.81 -37.81
N LEU A 563 -19.41 -1.13 -37.84
CA LEU A 563 -20.72 -1.80 -37.78
C LEU A 563 -20.96 -2.72 -38.96
N ALA A 564 -20.46 -2.36 -40.16
CA ALA A 564 -20.61 -3.19 -41.37
C ALA A 564 -19.94 -4.57 -41.26
N ILE A 565 -18.92 -4.74 -40.45
CA ILE A 565 -18.26 -6.05 -40.21
C ILE A 565 -18.93 -6.87 -39.09
N THR A 566 -19.94 -6.34 -38.41
CA THR A 566 -20.68 -7.06 -37.35
C THR A 566 -21.88 -7.82 -37.94
N GLN A 567 -22.17 -8.99 -37.37
CA GLN A 567 -23.28 -9.87 -37.78
C GLN A 567 -24.55 -9.57 -36.98
N ARG A 568 -24.37 -9.11 -35.73
CA ARG A 568 -25.43 -8.89 -34.76
C ARG A 568 -25.19 -7.57 -34.01
N LEU A 569 -26.27 -6.86 -33.73
CA LEU A 569 -26.29 -5.67 -32.93
C LEU A 569 -27.07 -5.89 -31.64
N VAL A 570 -26.52 -5.42 -30.54
CA VAL A 570 -27.20 -5.35 -29.25
C VAL A 570 -27.29 -3.87 -28.86
N VAL A 571 -28.50 -3.38 -28.70
CA VAL A 571 -28.76 -1.99 -28.28
C VAL A 571 -28.98 -1.99 -26.77
N LEU A 572 -28.11 -1.28 -26.04
CA LEU A 572 -28.23 -1.13 -24.58
C LEU A 572 -28.91 0.20 -24.25
N GLU A 573 -29.91 0.15 -23.36
CA GLU A 573 -30.52 1.31 -22.76
C GLU A 573 -30.76 1.11 -21.26
N HIS A 574 -30.37 2.09 -20.45
CA HIS A 574 -30.50 2.05 -18.98
C HIS A 574 -29.97 0.76 -18.31
N GLY A 575 -28.93 0.14 -18.90
CA GLY A 575 -28.29 -1.07 -18.37
C GLY A 575 -28.99 -2.39 -18.76
N GLN A 576 -29.94 -2.37 -19.67
CA GLN A 576 -30.65 -3.52 -20.20
C GLN A 576 -30.52 -3.60 -21.74
N ALA A 577 -30.69 -4.79 -22.31
CA ALA A 577 -30.76 -4.96 -23.75
C ALA A 577 -32.16 -4.56 -24.23
N LEU A 578 -32.25 -3.45 -24.98
CA LEU A 578 -33.48 -2.96 -25.57
C LEU A 578 -33.82 -3.71 -26.87
N ALA A 579 -32.81 -3.96 -27.68
CA ALA A 579 -32.94 -4.71 -28.94
C ALA A 579 -31.71 -5.60 -29.12
N ASP A 580 -31.94 -6.77 -29.76
CA ASP A 580 -30.92 -7.78 -30.04
C ASP A 580 -31.30 -8.51 -31.33
N GLY A 581 -30.45 -8.43 -32.35
CA GLY A 581 -30.77 -9.03 -33.65
C GLY A 581 -29.73 -8.77 -34.73
N PRO A 582 -29.96 -9.30 -35.94
CA PRO A 582 -29.04 -9.13 -37.08
C PRO A 582 -28.80 -7.65 -37.40
N THR A 583 -27.52 -7.30 -37.66
CA THR A 583 -27.07 -5.93 -37.97
C THR A 583 -27.90 -5.31 -39.12
N ALA A 584 -28.14 -6.08 -40.19
CA ALA A 584 -28.88 -5.59 -41.36
C ALA A 584 -30.33 -5.17 -41.05
N LYS A 585 -30.95 -5.73 -40.00
CA LYS A 585 -32.33 -5.36 -39.61
C LYS A 585 -32.36 -4.14 -38.69
N LEU A 586 -31.39 -4.00 -37.79
CA LEU A 586 -31.41 -2.96 -36.78
C LEU A 586 -30.77 -1.63 -37.24
N LEU A 587 -29.94 -1.64 -38.30
CA LEU A 587 -29.41 -0.41 -38.90
C LEU A 587 -30.40 0.32 -39.81
N VAL A 588 -31.46 -0.37 -40.29
CA VAL A 588 -32.48 0.19 -41.21
C VAL A 588 -33.70 0.69 -40.43
N ALA A 589 -33.84 0.28 -39.17
CA ALA A 589 -34.92 0.71 -38.27
C ALA A 589 -34.46 1.91 -37.42
#